data_9fb692d070e3c7e088464274b12e96ba
#
_entry.id   9fb692d070e3c7e088464274b12e96ba
#
_cell.length_a   1.000
_cell.length_b   1.000
_cell.length_c   1.000
_cell.angle_alpha   90.00
_cell.angle_beta   90.00
_cell.angle_gamma   90.00
#
_symmetry.space_group_name_H-M   'P 1'
#
loop_
_entity.id
_entity.type
_entity.pdbx_description
1 polymer ?
#
loop_
_entity_poly.entity_id
_entity_poly.type
_entity_poly.pdbx_seq_one_letter_code
_entity_poly.pdbx_strand_id
1 'polypeptide(L)'
;LWLGGGYPELYAERLSRNRVFMRSLRDALEGGLRCYAECGGMMVLGEAIDGVPMAGFLPVSFAMTDRLQRFGYVTCRDVKTGTEYRAHEFHHSIETDGMPGDALSIRKVSTGREYFGGYRKKNVLAAYPHAYLWGNDALVRALWSYR
;
A
#
# COMPACT_ATOMS: atom_id res chain seq x y z
N LEU A 1 -0.84 -12.46 4.48
CA LEU A 1 0.43 -11.84 4.07
C LEU A 1 0.48 -10.40 4.55
N TRP A 2 1.63 -9.99 5.06
CA TRP A 2 1.94 -8.59 5.31
C TRP A 2 3.20 -8.23 4.52
N LEU A 3 3.06 -7.22 3.64
CA LEU A 3 4.16 -6.61 2.91
C LEU A 3 4.42 -5.24 3.53
N GLY A 4 5.40 -5.18 4.41
CA GLY A 4 5.79 -3.95 5.09
C GLY A 4 6.45 -2.93 4.15
N GLY A 5 6.68 -1.73 4.70
CA GLY A 5 7.42 -0.69 4.01
C GLY A 5 8.87 -1.08 3.73
N GLY A 6 9.49 -0.36 2.84
CA GLY A 6 10.86 -0.58 2.39
C GLY A 6 11.18 0.30 1.20
N TYR A 7 12.32 0.04 0.57
CA TYR A 7 12.84 0.79 -0.57
C TYR A 7 12.96 -0.11 -1.80
N PRO A 8 11.83 -0.57 -2.39
CA PRO A 8 11.85 -1.48 -3.53
C PRO A 8 12.48 -0.84 -4.78
N GLU A 9 12.44 0.48 -4.91
CA GLU A 9 13.08 1.24 -5.99
C GLU A 9 14.57 0.99 -6.09
N LEU A 10 15.25 0.78 -4.95
CA LEU A 10 16.70 0.47 -4.94
C LEU A 10 17.01 -0.93 -5.49
N TYR A 11 16.02 -1.78 -5.57
CA TYR A 11 16.14 -3.17 -6.00
C TYR A 11 15.17 -3.52 -7.14
N ALA A 12 14.57 -2.53 -7.78
CA ALA A 12 13.48 -2.72 -8.73
C ALA A 12 13.85 -3.70 -9.85
N GLU A 13 15.01 -3.52 -10.47
CA GLU A 13 15.52 -4.42 -11.51
C GLU A 13 15.71 -5.87 -11.00
N ARG A 14 16.24 -6.04 -9.79
CA ARG A 14 16.44 -7.36 -9.20
C ARG A 14 15.11 -8.04 -8.88
N LEU A 15 14.16 -7.28 -8.33
CA LEU A 15 12.81 -7.75 -8.05
C LEU A 15 12.10 -8.15 -9.35
N SER A 16 12.13 -7.30 -10.36
CA SER A 16 11.52 -7.54 -11.68
C SER A 16 12.06 -8.80 -12.37
N ARG A 17 13.37 -9.04 -12.27
CA ARG A 17 14.01 -10.24 -12.84
C ARG A 17 13.57 -11.54 -12.16
N ASN A 18 13.12 -11.48 -10.91
CA ASN A 18 12.57 -12.64 -10.21
C ASN A 18 11.11 -12.89 -10.63
N ARG A 19 10.92 -13.23 -11.91
CA ARG A 19 9.60 -13.45 -12.52
C ARG A 19 8.79 -14.54 -11.82
N VAL A 20 9.47 -15.54 -11.26
CA VAL A 20 8.80 -16.63 -10.53
C VAL A 20 8.14 -16.08 -9.27
N PHE A 21 8.87 -15.30 -8.49
CA PHE A 21 8.34 -14.66 -7.29
C PHE A 21 7.19 -13.70 -7.62
N MET A 22 7.38 -12.78 -8.59
CA MET A 22 6.36 -11.80 -8.97
C MET A 22 5.07 -12.45 -9.45
N ARG A 23 5.18 -13.51 -10.26
CA ARG A 23 4.01 -14.28 -10.72
C ARG A 23 3.35 -15.00 -9.55
N SER A 24 4.11 -15.73 -8.74
CA SER A 24 3.58 -16.46 -7.58
C SER A 24 2.85 -15.53 -6.60
N LEU A 25 3.42 -14.34 -6.34
CA LEU A 25 2.79 -13.32 -5.51
C LEU A 25 1.45 -12.87 -6.11
N ARG A 26 1.46 -12.49 -7.38
CA ARG A 26 0.26 -12.09 -8.10
C ARG A 26 -0.81 -13.18 -8.08
N ASP A 27 -0.45 -14.42 -8.43
CA ASP A 27 -1.39 -15.55 -8.52
C ASP A 27 -2.00 -15.86 -7.15
N ALA A 28 -1.22 -15.81 -6.08
CA ALA A 28 -1.71 -15.99 -4.72
C ALA A 28 -2.73 -14.91 -4.32
N LEU A 29 -2.47 -13.64 -4.66
CA LEU A 29 -3.37 -12.53 -4.38
C LEU A 29 -4.64 -12.61 -5.25
N GLU A 30 -4.51 -12.97 -6.53
CA GLU A 30 -5.66 -13.23 -7.41
C GLU A 30 -6.48 -14.43 -6.93
N GLY A 31 -5.83 -15.43 -6.33
CA GLY A 31 -6.45 -16.57 -5.67
C GLY A 31 -7.14 -16.24 -4.32
N GLY A 32 -7.06 -14.98 -3.87
CA GLY A 32 -7.77 -14.50 -2.67
C GLY A 32 -6.95 -14.52 -1.39
N LEU A 33 -5.62 -14.68 -1.46
CA LEU A 33 -4.76 -14.52 -0.29
C LEU A 33 -4.99 -13.14 0.33
N ARG A 34 -5.28 -13.11 1.64
CA ARG A 34 -5.40 -11.85 2.38
C ARG A 34 -4.04 -11.17 2.46
N CYS A 35 -4.00 -9.90 2.13
CA CYS A 35 -2.78 -9.11 2.18
C CYS A 35 -3.04 -7.70 2.69
N TYR A 36 -2.14 -7.24 3.55
CA TYR A 36 -1.98 -5.84 3.89
C TYR A 36 -0.61 -5.40 3.42
N ALA A 37 -0.56 -4.35 2.59
CA ALA A 37 0.68 -3.85 1.99
C ALA A 37 0.86 -2.35 2.27
N GLU A 38 2.04 -1.98 2.76
CA GLU A 38 2.37 -0.62 3.17
C GLU A 38 3.48 -0.04 2.32
N CYS A 39 3.31 1.20 1.85
CA CYS A 39 4.35 2.00 1.19
C CYS A 39 5.10 1.19 0.11
N GLY A 40 6.38 0.86 0.31
CA GLY A 40 7.16 0.04 -0.61
C GLY A 40 6.51 -1.32 -0.93
N GLY A 41 5.86 -1.95 0.06
CA GLY A 41 5.10 -3.18 -0.17
C GLY A 41 3.93 -2.98 -1.13
N MET A 42 3.23 -1.85 -1.06
CA MET A 42 2.20 -1.48 -2.04
C MET A 42 2.82 -1.28 -3.43
N MET A 43 3.97 -0.59 -3.52
CA MET A 43 4.64 -0.33 -4.78
C MET A 43 5.03 -1.64 -5.52
N VAL A 44 5.47 -2.67 -4.78
CA VAL A 44 5.76 -4.00 -5.35
C VAL A 44 4.51 -4.67 -5.94
N LEU A 45 3.32 -4.36 -5.43
CA LEU A 45 2.06 -4.89 -5.95
C LEU A 45 1.58 -4.15 -7.21
N GLY A 46 2.11 -2.97 -7.49
CA GLY A 46 1.76 -2.17 -8.67
C GLY A 46 2.23 -2.76 -9.99
N GLU A 47 2.00 -2.02 -11.06
CA GLU A 47 2.43 -2.39 -12.41
C GLU A 47 3.91 -2.15 -12.60
N ALA A 48 4.41 -0.97 -12.17
CA ALA A 48 5.82 -0.60 -12.31
C ALA A 48 6.27 0.41 -11.24
N ILE A 49 7.59 0.46 -11.02
CA ILE A 49 8.30 1.52 -10.27
C ILE A 49 9.33 2.12 -11.23
N ASP A 50 9.24 3.42 -11.51
CA ASP A 50 10.10 4.12 -12.50
C ASP A 50 10.20 3.36 -13.84
N GLY A 51 9.07 2.82 -14.31
CA GLY A 51 8.99 2.02 -15.53
C GLY A 51 9.50 0.58 -15.41
N VAL A 52 10.06 0.18 -14.28
CA VAL A 52 10.50 -1.21 -14.04
C VAL A 52 9.31 -2.07 -13.59
N PRO A 53 8.93 -3.13 -14.33
CA PRO A 53 7.76 -3.94 -14.04
C PRO A 53 7.81 -4.59 -12.66
N MET A 54 6.67 -4.56 -11.95
CA MET A 54 6.47 -5.22 -10.65
C MET A 54 5.44 -6.36 -10.76
N ALA A 55 4.73 -6.67 -9.68
CA ALA A 55 3.78 -7.80 -9.67
C ALA A 55 2.55 -7.58 -10.58
N GLY A 56 2.17 -6.33 -10.88
CA GLY A 56 1.03 -6.00 -11.73
C GLY A 56 -0.31 -6.47 -11.16
N PHE A 57 -0.43 -6.54 -9.84
CA PHE A 57 -1.69 -6.88 -9.17
C PHE A 57 -2.58 -5.65 -9.01
N LEU A 58 -2.03 -4.50 -8.60
CA LEU A 58 -2.73 -3.23 -8.52
C LEU A 58 -2.59 -2.46 -9.85
N PRO A 59 -3.67 -1.84 -10.36
CA PRO A 59 -3.64 -1.10 -11.63
C PRO A 59 -3.09 0.32 -11.43
N VAL A 60 -1.86 0.42 -10.96
CA VAL A 60 -1.17 1.68 -10.66
C VAL A 60 0.33 1.50 -10.84
N SER A 61 0.99 2.51 -11.39
CA SER A 61 2.45 2.64 -11.44
C SER A 61 2.92 3.72 -10.47
N PHE A 62 4.19 3.66 -10.12
CA PHE A 62 4.81 4.58 -9.18
C PHE A 62 6.06 5.20 -9.79
N ALA A 63 6.29 6.49 -9.51
CA ALA A 63 7.52 7.18 -9.83
C ALA A 63 8.14 7.76 -8.57
N MET A 64 9.47 7.65 -8.47
CA MET A 64 10.22 8.31 -7.41
C MET A 64 10.37 9.79 -7.71
N THR A 65 10.44 10.60 -6.67
CA THR A 65 10.63 12.05 -6.78
C THR A 65 11.73 12.51 -5.83
N ASP A 66 12.39 13.61 -6.19
CA ASP A 66 13.43 14.22 -5.34
C ASP A 66 12.84 14.82 -4.05
N ARG A 67 11.55 15.10 -4.05
CA ARG A 67 10.87 15.74 -2.93
C ARG A 67 10.09 14.74 -2.08
N LEU A 68 10.14 14.95 -0.78
CA LEU A 68 9.25 14.26 0.15
C LEU A 68 7.80 14.65 -0.15
N GLN A 69 6.99 13.65 -0.52
CA GLN A 69 5.60 13.87 -0.92
C GLN A 69 4.67 13.99 0.29
N ARG A 70 4.84 13.08 1.23
CA ARG A 70 4.06 13.10 2.47
C ARG A 70 4.93 12.72 3.67
N PHE A 71 4.59 13.35 4.80
CA PHE A 71 5.28 13.11 6.06
C PHE A 71 4.37 13.37 7.24
N GLY A 72 4.42 12.49 8.24
CA GLY A 72 3.84 12.70 9.56
C GLY A 72 2.72 11.74 9.91
N TYR A 73 2.14 11.96 11.09
CA TYR A 73 1.09 11.11 11.62
C TYR A 73 -0.25 11.39 10.95
N VAL A 74 -0.97 10.30 10.70
CA VAL A 74 -2.31 10.31 10.09
C VAL A 74 -3.26 9.39 10.84
N THR A 75 -4.54 9.69 10.75
CA THR A 75 -5.62 8.76 11.07
C THR A 75 -6.20 8.26 9.76
N CYS A 76 -6.22 6.96 9.58
CA CYS A 76 -6.79 6.29 8.43
C CYS A 76 -8.14 5.69 8.81
N ARG A 77 -9.13 5.83 7.93
CA ARG A 77 -10.41 5.15 8.01
C ARG A 77 -10.63 4.34 6.76
N ASP A 78 -10.78 3.04 6.92
CA ASP A 78 -11.17 2.13 5.85
C ASP A 78 -12.59 2.48 5.39
N VAL A 79 -12.73 2.87 4.13
CA VAL A 79 -14.01 3.32 3.57
C VAL A 79 -15.05 2.19 3.57
N LYS A 80 -14.61 0.94 3.35
CA LYS A 80 -15.50 -0.22 3.29
C LYS A 80 -15.99 -0.68 4.67
N THR A 81 -15.09 -0.73 5.65
CA THR A 81 -15.39 -1.34 6.97
C THR A 81 -15.67 -0.30 8.05
N GLY A 82 -15.30 0.97 7.81
CA GLY A 82 -15.34 2.03 8.81
C GLY A 82 -14.26 1.92 9.89
N THR A 83 -13.37 0.92 9.79
CA THR A 83 -12.28 0.72 10.76
C THR A 83 -11.32 1.89 10.74
N GLU A 84 -11.11 2.50 11.90
CA GLU A 84 -10.14 3.58 12.07
C GLU A 84 -8.87 3.07 12.74
N TYR A 85 -7.71 3.62 12.30
CA TYR A 85 -6.42 3.29 12.87
C TYR A 85 -5.41 4.42 12.70
N ARG A 86 -4.40 4.43 13.56
CA ARG A 86 -3.29 5.39 13.51
C ARG A 86 -2.18 4.85 12.62
N ALA A 87 -1.58 5.75 11.86
CA ALA A 87 -0.49 5.42 10.96
C ALA A 87 0.48 6.60 10.83
N HIS A 88 1.59 6.36 10.15
CA HIS A 88 2.57 7.37 9.79
C HIS A 88 2.85 7.29 8.30
N GLU A 89 2.96 8.43 7.62
CA GLU A 89 3.40 8.49 6.22
C GLU A 89 4.81 9.04 6.12
N PHE A 90 5.58 8.43 5.23
CA PHE A 90 6.89 8.92 4.81
C PHE A 90 7.22 8.31 3.44
N HIS A 91 7.05 9.07 2.37
CA HIS A 91 7.38 8.57 1.04
C HIS A 91 7.77 9.69 0.06
N HIS A 92 8.65 9.35 -0.86
CA HIS A 92 9.11 10.20 -1.97
C HIS A 92 8.47 9.83 -3.30
N SER A 93 7.69 8.76 -3.36
CA SER A 93 7.03 8.30 -4.58
C SER A 93 5.66 8.94 -4.76
N ILE A 94 5.22 8.96 -6.01
CA ILE A 94 3.86 9.34 -6.43
C ILE A 94 3.25 8.21 -7.27
N GLU A 95 1.94 8.19 -7.30
CA GLU A 95 1.16 7.37 -8.24
C GLU A 95 1.12 8.10 -9.58
N THR A 96 1.41 7.42 -10.71
CA THR A 96 1.52 8.05 -12.03
C THR A 96 0.43 7.65 -12.99
N ASP A 97 -0.02 6.40 -12.92
CA ASP A 97 -1.02 5.84 -13.82
C ASP A 97 -2.13 5.16 -13.01
N GLY A 98 -3.26 4.97 -13.63
CA GLY A 98 -4.40 4.32 -13.02
C GLY A 98 -5.38 5.29 -12.34
N MET A 99 -6.40 4.71 -11.70
CA MET A 99 -7.35 5.47 -10.89
C MET A 99 -6.73 5.82 -9.55
N PRO A 100 -6.93 7.05 -9.04
CA PRO A 100 -6.52 7.39 -7.69
C PRO A 100 -7.09 6.41 -6.66
N GLY A 101 -6.28 6.06 -5.67
CA GLY A 101 -6.71 5.19 -4.59
C GLY A 101 -7.80 5.84 -3.74
N ASP A 102 -8.81 5.05 -3.34
CA ASP A 102 -9.98 5.50 -2.58
C ASP A 102 -10.34 4.58 -1.41
N ALA A 103 -9.52 3.59 -1.13
CA ALA A 103 -9.79 2.59 -0.10
C ALA A 103 -9.77 3.16 1.33
N LEU A 104 -9.04 4.24 1.54
CA LEU A 104 -8.90 4.92 2.82
C LEU A 104 -9.26 6.39 2.72
N SER A 105 -10.02 6.89 3.69
CA SER A 105 -10.04 8.31 4.05
C SER A 105 -8.92 8.57 5.05
N ILE A 106 -8.03 9.48 4.73
CA ILE A 106 -6.80 9.74 5.49
C ILE A 106 -6.83 11.19 5.98
N ARG A 107 -6.70 11.39 7.29
CA ARG A 107 -6.65 12.71 7.91
C ARG A 107 -5.30 12.96 8.55
N LYS A 108 -4.61 14.01 8.10
CA LYS A 108 -3.33 14.45 8.67
C LYS A 108 -3.54 15.04 10.06
N VAL A 109 -2.87 14.49 11.06
CA VAL A 109 -3.06 14.89 12.47
C VAL A 109 -2.64 16.35 12.70
N SER A 110 -1.54 16.81 12.09
CA SER A 110 -0.99 18.14 12.31
C SER A 110 -1.79 19.28 11.70
N THR A 111 -2.55 19.04 10.61
CA THR A 111 -3.25 20.09 9.87
C THR A 111 -4.74 19.87 9.74
N GLY A 112 -5.24 18.68 10.08
CA GLY A 112 -6.61 18.27 9.83
C GLY A 112 -6.96 18.03 8.36
N ARG A 113 -6.02 18.20 7.42
CA ARG A 113 -6.28 18.00 5.99
C ARG A 113 -6.67 16.56 5.73
N GLU A 114 -7.75 16.38 4.95
CA GLU A 114 -8.26 15.08 4.53
C GLU A 114 -8.01 14.83 3.06
N TYR A 115 -7.82 13.57 2.71
CA TYR A 115 -7.65 13.08 1.35
C TYR A 115 -7.95 11.59 1.31
N PHE A 116 -8.20 11.08 0.10
CA PHE A 116 -8.34 9.65 -0.15
C PHE A 116 -7.02 9.06 -0.64
N GLY A 117 -6.84 7.76 -0.41
CA GLY A 117 -5.69 7.01 -0.90
C GLY A 117 -5.83 5.52 -0.63
N GLY A 118 -4.83 4.78 -1.10
CA GLY A 118 -4.79 3.33 -0.97
C GLY A 118 -5.75 2.60 -1.90
N TYR A 119 -5.51 1.32 -2.06
CA TYR A 119 -6.18 0.45 -2.99
C TYR A 119 -6.77 -0.76 -2.28
N ARG A 120 -7.97 -1.12 -2.70
CA ARG A 120 -8.61 -2.37 -2.29
C ARG A 120 -8.95 -3.19 -3.52
N LYS A 121 -8.30 -4.34 -3.63
CA LYS A 121 -8.62 -5.32 -4.68
C LYS A 121 -8.71 -6.70 -4.03
N LYS A 122 -9.84 -7.40 -4.23
CA LYS A 122 -10.11 -8.69 -3.57
C LYS A 122 -9.92 -8.61 -2.05
N ASN A 123 -9.03 -9.41 -1.48
CA ASN A 123 -8.70 -9.46 -0.05
C ASN A 123 -7.42 -8.68 0.30
N VAL A 124 -7.03 -7.76 -0.58
CA VAL A 124 -5.85 -6.91 -0.38
C VAL A 124 -6.28 -5.49 0.00
N LEU A 125 -5.66 -4.94 1.02
CA LEU A 125 -5.63 -3.51 1.31
C LEU A 125 -4.18 -3.05 1.20
N ALA A 126 -3.92 -2.05 0.36
CA ALA A 126 -2.58 -1.51 0.13
C ALA A 126 -2.60 0.00 0.17
N ALA A 127 -1.69 0.64 0.88
CA ALA A 127 -1.65 2.10 1.02
C ALA A 127 -0.26 2.61 1.40
N TYR A 128 -0.02 3.92 1.27
CA TYR A 128 1.22 4.53 1.74
C TYR A 128 1.37 4.56 3.27
N PRO A 129 0.31 4.82 4.08
CA PRO A 129 0.46 4.88 5.51
C PRO A 129 0.96 3.58 6.12
N HIS A 130 1.96 3.70 7.01
CA HIS A 130 2.47 2.61 7.82
C HIS A 130 1.65 2.51 9.10
N ALA A 131 0.88 1.44 9.26
CA ALA A 131 0.04 1.25 10.43
C ALA A 131 0.88 0.89 11.67
N TYR A 132 0.58 1.52 12.76
CA TYR A 132 1.08 1.08 14.06
C TYR A 132 0.21 -0.06 14.55
N LEU A 133 0.55 -1.30 14.16
CA LEU A 133 -0.28 -2.49 14.44
C LEU A 133 -0.47 -2.75 15.94
N TRP A 134 0.56 -2.48 16.73
CA TRP A 134 0.48 -2.54 18.18
C TRP A 134 -0.40 -1.39 18.70
N GLY A 135 -1.56 -1.69 19.20
CA GLY A 135 -2.54 -0.69 19.63
C GLY A 135 -3.59 -0.30 18.58
N ASN A 136 -3.60 -0.98 17.42
CA ASN A 136 -4.66 -0.91 16.42
C ASN A 136 -5.37 -2.28 16.28
N ASP A 137 -5.85 -2.82 17.38
CA ASP A 137 -6.50 -4.13 17.42
C ASP A 137 -7.68 -4.26 16.44
N ALA A 138 -8.41 -3.16 16.22
CA ALA A 138 -9.51 -3.15 15.26
C ALA A 138 -9.02 -3.41 13.83
N LEU A 139 -7.89 -2.82 13.43
CA LEU A 139 -7.26 -3.08 12.14
C LEU A 139 -6.78 -4.53 12.04
N VAL A 140 -6.08 -5.02 13.06
CA VAL A 140 -5.58 -6.41 13.10
C VAL A 140 -6.74 -7.38 12.94
N ARG A 141 -7.82 -7.20 13.68
CA ARG A 141 -9.04 -8.02 13.54
C ARG A 141 -9.65 -7.90 12.14
N ALA A 142 -9.78 -6.69 11.60
CA ALA A 142 -10.36 -6.48 10.26
C ALA A 142 -9.55 -7.17 9.15
N LEU A 143 -8.22 -7.20 9.28
CA LEU A 143 -7.33 -7.78 8.27
C LEU A 143 -7.22 -9.31 8.39
N TRP A 144 -7.17 -9.85 9.61
CA TRP A 144 -6.80 -11.26 9.82
C TRP A 144 -7.80 -12.11 10.61
N SER A 145 -8.91 -11.54 11.12
CA SER A 145 -9.92 -12.39 11.77
C SER A 145 -10.51 -13.38 10.78
N TYR A 146 -10.52 -14.65 11.19
CA TYR A 146 -11.33 -15.65 10.52
C TYR A 146 -12.80 -15.39 10.86
N ARG A 147 -13.63 -15.30 9.83
CA ARG A 147 -15.09 -15.47 9.97
C ARG A 147 -15.43 -16.92 9.71
#